data_1eea1dfd0786922402c6c3a17a3e06c4
#
_entry.id   1eea1dfd0786922402c6c3a17a3e06c4
#
_cell.length_a   1.000
_cell.length_b   1.000
_cell.length_c   1.000
_cell.angle_alpha   90.00
_cell.angle_beta   90.00
_cell.angle_gamma   90.00
#
_symmetry.space_group_name_H-M   'P 1'
#
loop_
_entity.id
_entity.type
_entity.pdbx_description
1 polymer ?
#
loop_
_entity_poly.entity_id
_entity_poly.type
_entity_poly.pdbx_seq_one_letter_code
_entity_poly.pdbx_strand_id
1 'polypeptide(L)'
;ETPQSVSVTTRKQMDDESLTSVDAVMRHMTGVMTSLYDTQRPLYYTRGFVIKDFQVDGMPSYSGETNQEYDTALYERVDLVRGANGILTGVGTPSATVNLIRKRPSRELGGTVDVSAGRWDYYRAVADVNVPITADGSVRSRFVLAPQKKHSFYKRYEENKLAFLGAVEADLGPATEVSVGYQRQKNAPKAPVWGAIPRFNTDGTLANLPVSTSFSPSWTRWERSSGTAFASISHQINDDWTFKANLDHTTGKTHRLITYGYGATPSRSEE
;
A
#
# COMPACT_ATOMS: atom_id res chain seq x y z
N GLU A 1 -16.96 24.55 -2.53
CA GLU A 1 -15.65 24.40 -3.21
C GLU A 1 -14.57 24.14 -2.16
N THR A 2 -13.89 23.00 -2.23
CA THR A 2 -12.74 22.74 -1.36
C THR A 2 -11.52 23.47 -1.95
N PRO A 3 -10.81 24.31 -1.18
CA PRO A 3 -9.63 25.04 -1.66
C PRO A 3 -8.41 24.14 -1.84
N GLN A 4 -8.59 22.84 -1.97
CA GLN A 4 -7.57 21.82 -2.02
C GLN A 4 -7.49 21.19 -3.41
N SER A 5 -6.28 20.93 -3.90
CA SER A 5 -6.06 20.18 -5.13
C SER A 5 -6.17 18.68 -4.84
N VAL A 6 -7.10 18.01 -5.50
CA VAL A 6 -7.31 16.56 -5.38
C VAL A 6 -6.87 15.88 -6.66
N SER A 7 -6.09 14.81 -6.55
CA SER A 7 -5.77 13.88 -7.63
C SER A 7 -6.34 12.50 -7.27
N VAL A 8 -6.97 11.86 -8.23
CA VAL A 8 -7.59 10.53 -8.05
C VAL A 8 -6.99 9.57 -9.07
N THR A 9 -6.42 8.47 -8.60
CA THR A 9 -6.05 7.34 -9.46
C THR A 9 -7.10 6.25 -9.29
N THR A 10 -7.87 6.02 -10.33
CA THR A 10 -9.00 5.07 -10.32
C THR A 10 -8.51 3.62 -10.47
N ARG A 11 -9.41 2.65 -10.18
CA ARG A 11 -9.13 1.23 -10.41
C ARG A 11 -8.74 0.97 -11.86
N LYS A 12 -9.53 1.52 -12.80
CA LYS A 12 -9.25 1.35 -14.24
C LYS A 12 -7.84 1.85 -14.58
N GLN A 13 -7.45 3.01 -14.11
CA GLN A 13 -6.11 3.53 -14.36
C GLN A 13 -5.03 2.65 -13.73
N MET A 14 -5.23 2.18 -12.51
CA MET A 14 -4.28 1.27 -11.85
C MET A 14 -4.11 -0.04 -12.63
N ASP A 15 -5.20 -0.56 -13.23
CA ASP A 15 -5.16 -1.78 -14.03
C ASP A 15 -4.50 -1.54 -15.40
N ASP A 16 -4.91 -0.51 -16.12
CA ASP A 16 -4.39 -0.15 -17.46
C ASP A 16 -2.86 0.09 -17.41
N GLU A 17 -2.36 0.68 -16.33
CA GLU A 17 -0.95 1.04 -16.16
C GLU A 17 -0.17 0.06 -15.27
N SER A 18 -0.81 -1.05 -14.85
CA SER A 18 -0.21 -2.09 -14.00
C SER A 18 0.39 -1.53 -12.68
N LEU A 19 -0.28 -0.55 -12.06
CA LEU A 19 0.13 0.05 -10.80
C LEU A 19 -0.27 -0.85 -9.63
N THR A 20 0.53 -1.87 -9.35
CA THR A 20 0.21 -2.94 -8.38
C THR A 20 0.53 -2.61 -6.92
N SER A 21 1.06 -1.43 -6.66
CA SER A 21 1.35 -0.94 -5.31
C SER A 21 1.05 0.54 -5.17
N VAL A 22 0.79 0.98 -3.95
CA VAL A 22 0.62 2.42 -3.66
C VAL A 22 1.89 3.20 -4.00
N ASP A 23 3.08 2.61 -3.83
CA ASP A 23 4.33 3.23 -4.28
C ASP A 23 4.33 3.50 -5.79
N ALA A 24 3.87 2.54 -6.60
CA ALA A 24 3.73 2.73 -8.05
C ALA A 24 2.73 3.85 -8.38
N VAL A 25 1.59 3.90 -7.69
CA VAL A 25 0.60 4.98 -7.84
C VAL A 25 1.20 6.34 -7.48
N MET A 26 1.90 6.44 -6.35
CA MET A 26 2.51 7.71 -5.92
C MET A 26 3.58 8.20 -6.88
N ARG A 27 4.38 7.31 -7.49
CA ARG A 27 5.36 7.64 -8.53
C ARG A 27 4.70 8.17 -9.79
N HIS A 28 3.50 7.76 -10.06
CA HIS A 28 2.73 8.15 -11.24
C HIS A 28 1.96 9.47 -11.05
N MET A 29 1.67 9.85 -9.80
CA MET A 29 0.91 11.06 -9.50
C MET A 29 1.70 12.34 -9.77
N THR A 30 1.13 13.25 -10.56
CA THR A 30 1.71 14.56 -10.84
C THR A 30 1.98 15.36 -9.56
N GLY A 31 3.17 15.95 -9.44
CA GLY A 31 3.55 16.78 -8.31
C GLY A 31 3.90 16.01 -7.04
N VAL A 32 4.06 14.70 -7.13
CA VAL A 32 4.65 13.86 -6.10
C VAL A 32 6.08 13.51 -6.50
N MET A 33 7.02 13.78 -5.63
CA MET A 33 8.40 13.32 -5.75
C MET A 33 8.59 12.12 -4.82
N THR A 34 9.22 11.08 -5.33
CA THR A 34 9.47 9.86 -4.56
C THR A 34 10.96 9.67 -4.36
N SER A 35 11.35 9.22 -3.18
CA SER A 35 12.72 8.81 -2.86
C SER A 35 12.68 7.46 -2.17
N LEU A 36 13.67 6.63 -2.43
CA LEU A 36 13.88 5.38 -1.70
C LEU A 36 14.96 5.60 -0.66
N TYR A 37 14.60 5.42 0.60
CA TYR A 37 15.60 5.38 1.67
C TYR A 37 16.38 4.06 1.63
N ASP A 38 15.68 3.00 1.30
CA ASP A 38 16.21 1.64 1.07
C ASP A 38 15.18 0.81 0.26
N THR A 39 15.35 -0.49 0.17
CA THR A 39 14.43 -1.36 -0.59
C THR A 39 13.02 -1.46 0.01
N GLN A 40 12.79 -0.94 1.23
CA GLN A 40 11.56 -1.17 1.98
C GLN A 40 10.87 0.11 2.43
N ARG A 41 11.52 1.26 2.32
CA ARG A 41 11.02 2.53 2.85
C ARG A 41 10.97 3.60 1.78
N PRO A 42 9.92 3.60 0.93
CA PRO A 42 9.67 4.72 0.04
C PRO A 42 9.27 5.96 0.85
N LEU A 43 9.75 7.11 0.41
CA LEU A 43 9.38 8.42 0.92
C LEU A 43 8.70 9.21 -0.20
N TYR A 44 7.60 9.84 0.13
CA TYR A 44 6.83 10.66 -0.79
C TYR A 44 6.84 12.10 -0.35
N TYR A 45 7.02 13.02 -1.30
CA TYR A 45 7.08 14.44 -1.04
C TYR A 45 6.13 15.19 -1.96
N THR A 46 5.51 16.21 -1.44
CA THR A 46 4.81 17.21 -2.24
C THR A 46 5.15 18.61 -1.71
N ARG A 47 5.41 19.57 -2.58
CA ARG A 47 5.79 20.93 -2.21
C ARG A 47 6.99 21.00 -1.24
N GLY A 48 7.92 20.05 -1.31
CA GLY A 48 9.09 19.96 -0.42
C GLY A 48 8.83 19.31 0.95
N PHE A 49 7.61 18.91 1.28
CA PHE A 49 7.27 18.28 2.55
C PHE A 49 6.97 16.80 2.38
N VAL A 50 7.40 15.98 3.36
CA VAL A 50 7.11 14.54 3.40
C VAL A 50 5.62 14.31 3.62
N ILE A 51 5.02 13.43 2.82
CA ILE A 51 3.66 12.94 3.01
C ILE A 51 3.69 11.87 4.12
N LYS A 52 3.04 12.16 5.24
CA LYS A 52 2.96 11.26 6.39
C LYS A 52 1.54 10.79 6.68
N ASP A 53 0.56 11.52 6.17
CA ASP A 53 -0.85 11.32 6.48
C ASP A 53 -1.44 10.33 5.47
N PHE A 54 -1.66 9.08 5.93
CA PHE A 54 -2.35 8.05 5.19
C PHE A 54 -3.68 7.74 5.86
N GLN A 55 -4.69 7.53 5.04
CA GLN A 55 -6.03 7.16 5.46
C GLN A 55 -6.50 5.92 4.68
N VAL A 56 -7.41 5.18 5.28
CA VAL A 56 -8.17 4.13 4.60
C VAL A 56 -9.65 4.42 4.84
N ASP A 57 -10.42 4.60 3.77
CA ASP A 57 -11.83 5.04 3.80
C ASP A 57 -12.06 6.29 4.66
N GLY A 58 -11.11 7.23 4.63
CA GLY A 58 -11.13 8.46 5.42
C GLY A 58 -10.71 8.31 6.89
N MET A 59 -10.47 7.09 7.38
CA MET A 59 -9.97 6.84 8.73
C MET A 59 -8.45 6.89 8.74
N PRO A 60 -7.82 7.61 9.70
CA PRO A 60 -6.37 7.66 9.81
C PRO A 60 -5.76 6.27 9.92
N SER A 61 -4.81 5.98 9.05
CA SER A 61 -4.04 4.74 9.09
C SER A 61 -2.68 5.03 9.70
N TYR A 62 -2.42 4.43 10.86
CA TYR A 62 -1.11 4.53 11.48
C TYR A 62 -0.15 3.59 10.75
N SER A 63 0.74 4.18 9.96
CA SER A 63 1.77 3.42 9.27
C SER A 63 3.06 3.29 10.11
N GLY A 64 3.27 4.15 11.09
CA GLY A 64 4.42 4.14 11.99
C GLY A 64 5.74 3.77 11.31
N GLU A 65 6.63 3.10 12.00
CA GLU A 65 7.87 2.54 11.42
C GLU A 65 7.61 1.33 10.50
N THR A 66 6.37 0.89 10.37
CA THR A 66 6.04 -0.30 9.58
C THR A 66 6.09 -0.06 8.08
N ASN A 67 6.12 1.20 7.62
CA ASN A 67 6.20 1.62 6.21
C ASN A 67 5.81 0.51 5.24
N GLN A 68 4.57 0.00 5.40
CA GLN A 68 4.13 -1.13 4.62
C GLN A 68 3.76 -0.65 3.23
N GLU A 69 4.36 -1.25 2.21
CA GLU A 69 3.91 -1.05 0.85
C GLU A 69 2.52 -1.69 0.67
N TYR A 70 1.50 -0.87 0.51
CA TYR A 70 0.13 -1.35 0.31
C TYR A 70 -0.08 -1.84 -1.12
N ASP A 71 -0.75 -3.00 -1.23
CA ASP A 71 -1.14 -3.58 -2.51
C ASP A 71 -2.42 -2.93 -3.04
N THR A 72 -2.39 -2.45 -4.27
CA THR A 72 -3.54 -1.78 -4.89
C THR A 72 -4.71 -2.72 -5.20
N ALA A 73 -4.50 -4.04 -5.22
CA ALA A 73 -5.58 -5.00 -5.45
C ALA A 73 -6.75 -4.86 -4.48
N LEU A 74 -6.49 -4.36 -3.25
CA LEU A 74 -7.51 -4.20 -2.22
C LEU A 74 -8.33 -2.90 -2.35
N TYR A 75 -7.91 -1.98 -3.23
CA TYR A 75 -8.46 -0.62 -3.29
C TYR A 75 -9.11 -0.32 -4.63
N GLU A 76 -10.21 0.41 -4.59
CA GLU A 76 -10.95 0.89 -5.75
C GLU A 76 -10.31 2.13 -6.37
N ARG A 77 -9.73 2.99 -5.51
CA ARG A 77 -9.00 4.18 -5.93
C ARG A 77 -8.04 4.67 -4.84
N VAL A 78 -7.12 5.51 -5.26
CA VAL A 78 -6.20 6.22 -4.39
C VAL A 78 -6.39 7.71 -4.61
N ASP A 79 -6.79 8.43 -3.55
CA ASP A 79 -7.00 9.86 -3.57
C ASP A 79 -5.80 10.56 -2.91
N LEU A 80 -5.27 11.61 -3.54
CA LEU A 80 -4.24 12.48 -2.99
C LEU A 80 -4.81 13.88 -2.83
N VAL A 81 -5.00 14.30 -1.60
CA VAL A 81 -5.49 15.64 -1.25
C VAL A 81 -4.32 16.49 -0.79
N ARG A 82 -3.96 17.51 -1.59
CA ARG A 82 -2.83 18.40 -1.32
C ARG A 82 -3.26 19.65 -0.57
N GLY A 83 -2.46 20.04 0.40
CA GLY A 83 -2.66 21.27 1.17
C GLY A 83 -2.81 21.02 2.66
N ALA A 84 -3.20 22.07 3.41
CA ALA A 84 -3.38 21.99 4.84
C ALA A 84 -4.62 21.16 5.19
N ASN A 85 -4.42 19.99 5.80
CA ASN A 85 -5.47 19.04 6.15
C ASN A 85 -5.96 19.18 7.59
N GLY A 86 -5.61 20.30 8.28
CA GLY A 86 -5.89 20.48 9.70
C GLY A 86 -7.36 20.28 10.10
N ILE A 87 -8.30 20.51 9.20
CA ILE A 87 -9.73 20.26 9.46
C ILE A 87 -10.04 18.76 9.56
N LEU A 88 -9.31 17.93 8.80
CA LEU A 88 -9.54 16.47 8.75
C LEU A 88 -8.62 15.68 9.69
N THR A 89 -7.43 16.22 9.99
CA THR A 89 -6.39 15.51 10.75
C THR A 89 -6.00 16.20 12.06
N GLY A 90 -6.62 17.33 12.38
CA GLY A 90 -6.30 18.14 13.55
C GLY A 90 -5.00 18.94 13.35
N VAL A 91 -3.85 18.30 13.49
CA VAL A 91 -2.53 18.90 13.24
C VAL A 91 -1.99 18.30 11.93
N GLY A 92 -2.32 18.94 10.80
CA GLY A 92 -1.88 18.50 9.49
C GLY A 92 -0.50 19.01 9.10
N THR A 93 0.23 18.26 8.29
CA THR A 93 1.41 18.75 7.59
C THR A 93 0.97 19.51 6.33
N PRO A 94 1.71 20.55 5.88
CA PRO A 94 1.36 21.29 4.67
C PRO A 94 1.67 20.52 3.37
N SER A 95 1.80 19.20 3.46
CA SER A 95 2.11 18.30 2.34
C SER A 95 0.85 17.81 1.60
N ALA A 96 0.39 16.64 1.94
CA ALA A 96 -0.82 16.00 1.42
C ALA A 96 -1.28 14.87 2.33
N THR A 97 -2.55 14.44 2.15
CA THR A 97 -3.09 13.19 2.67
C THR A 97 -3.33 12.22 1.53
N VAL A 98 -2.90 10.98 1.69
CA VAL A 98 -3.22 9.87 0.80
C VAL A 98 -4.36 9.07 1.40
N ASN A 99 -5.48 8.95 0.69
CA ASN A 99 -6.63 8.18 1.12
C ASN A 99 -6.85 6.98 0.20
N LEU A 100 -6.80 5.79 0.77
CA LEU A 100 -6.99 4.52 0.08
C LEU A 100 -8.44 4.09 0.26
N ILE A 101 -9.20 4.03 -0.83
CA ILE A 101 -10.60 3.61 -0.78
C ILE A 101 -10.69 2.12 -1.07
N ARG A 102 -11.14 1.33 -0.08
CA ARG A 102 -11.30 -0.13 -0.20
C ARG A 102 -12.32 -0.48 -1.28
N LYS A 103 -12.09 -1.62 -1.92
CA LYS A 103 -13.10 -2.25 -2.76
C LYS A 103 -14.30 -2.66 -1.92
N ARG A 104 -15.51 -2.37 -2.42
CA ARG A 104 -16.78 -2.70 -1.76
C ARG A 104 -17.51 -3.82 -2.52
N PRO A 105 -18.34 -4.63 -1.84
CA PRO A 105 -19.23 -5.58 -2.49
C PRO A 105 -20.17 -4.92 -3.49
N SER A 106 -20.47 -5.63 -4.58
CA SER A 106 -21.44 -5.24 -5.60
C SER A 106 -22.69 -6.12 -5.51
N ARG A 107 -23.84 -5.57 -5.95
CA ARG A 107 -25.10 -6.32 -6.02
C ARG A 107 -25.09 -7.37 -7.15
N GLU A 108 -24.18 -7.26 -8.10
CA GLU A 108 -24.08 -8.16 -9.24
C GLU A 108 -23.01 -9.22 -8.97
N LEU A 109 -23.32 -10.47 -9.39
CA LEU A 109 -22.32 -11.53 -9.47
C LEU A 109 -21.28 -11.17 -10.51
N GLY A 110 -20.04 -11.18 -10.14
CA GLY A 110 -18.95 -10.86 -11.05
C GLY A 110 -17.59 -11.14 -10.45
N GLY A 111 -16.58 -11.14 -11.29
CA GLY A 111 -15.21 -11.32 -10.81
C GLY A 111 -14.19 -11.31 -11.93
N THR A 112 -12.94 -11.14 -11.54
CA THR A 112 -11.77 -11.19 -12.41
C THR A 112 -10.71 -12.10 -11.82
N VAL A 113 -9.95 -12.74 -12.69
CA VAL A 113 -8.72 -13.44 -12.35
C VAL A 113 -7.64 -12.94 -13.28
N ASP A 114 -6.64 -12.29 -12.71
CA ASP A 114 -5.50 -11.75 -13.43
C ASP A 114 -4.24 -12.50 -13.05
N VAL A 115 -3.43 -12.87 -14.04
CA VAL A 115 -2.14 -13.53 -13.84
C VAL A 115 -1.07 -12.76 -14.60
N SER A 116 0.00 -12.40 -13.91
CA SER A 116 1.10 -11.63 -14.48
C SER A 116 2.43 -12.33 -14.22
N ALA A 117 3.29 -12.32 -15.25
CA ALA A 117 4.68 -12.77 -15.17
C ALA A 117 5.58 -11.71 -15.79
N GLY A 118 6.79 -11.56 -15.26
CA GLY A 118 7.70 -10.52 -15.72
C GLY A 118 9.18 -10.81 -15.41
N ARG A 119 10.03 -9.83 -15.70
CA ARG A 119 11.47 -9.91 -15.38
C ARG A 119 11.70 -10.07 -13.89
N TRP A 120 12.83 -10.64 -13.53
CA TRP A 120 13.23 -10.87 -12.14
C TRP A 120 12.33 -11.88 -11.44
N ASP A 121 11.90 -12.93 -12.14
CA ASP A 121 11.00 -13.96 -11.63
C ASP A 121 9.75 -13.36 -10.95
N TYR A 122 9.23 -12.29 -11.56
CA TYR A 122 8.00 -11.68 -11.11
C TYR A 122 6.81 -12.56 -11.48
N TYR A 123 6.08 -13.00 -10.49
CA TYR A 123 4.83 -13.74 -10.63
C TYR A 123 3.79 -13.12 -9.70
N ARG A 124 2.63 -12.84 -10.24
CA ARG A 124 1.51 -12.31 -9.50
C ARG A 124 0.21 -12.93 -10.01
N ALA A 125 -0.71 -13.24 -9.08
CA ALA A 125 -2.09 -13.53 -9.41
C ALA A 125 -3.00 -12.62 -8.57
N VAL A 126 -4.14 -12.26 -9.12
CA VAL A 126 -5.21 -11.54 -8.42
C VAL A 126 -6.51 -12.23 -8.73
N ALA A 127 -7.25 -12.63 -7.70
CA ALA A 127 -8.63 -13.06 -7.80
C ALA A 127 -9.50 -12.05 -7.06
N ASP A 128 -10.50 -11.51 -7.72
CA ASP A 128 -11.45 -10.53 -7.18
C ASP A 128 -12.86 -10.98 -7.54
N VAL A 129 -13.66 -11.34 -6.55
CA VAL A 129 -14.96 -11.97 -6.77
C VAL A 129 -16.03 -11.27 -5.92
N ASN A 130 -17.10 -10.83 -6.57
CA ASN A 130 -18.33 -10.35 -5.97
C ASN A 130 -19.39 -11.45 -5.98
N VAL A 131 -20.02 -11.69 -4.83
CA VAL A 131 -21.09 -12.69 -4.71
C VAL A 131 -22.27 -12.05 -3.98
N PRO A 132 -23.40 -11.78 -4.68
CA PRO A 132 -24.67 -11.48 -4.00
C PRO A 132 -25.12 -12.72 -3.21
N ILE A 133 -25.40 -12.55 -1.93
CA ILE A 133 -25.84 -13.64 -1.04
C ILE A 133 -27.35 -13.80 -1.15
N THR A 134 -28.07 -12.68 -1.31
CA THR A 134 -29.52 -12.67 -1.55
C THR A 134 -29.80 -12.41 -3.02
N ALA A 135 -30.95 -12.87 -3.52
CA ALA A 135 -31.32 -12.75 -4.92
C ALA A 135 -31.49 -11.29 -5.38
N ASP A 136 -31.88 -10.39 -4.49
CA ASP A 136 -32.01 -8.94 -4.73
C ASP A 136 -30.71 -8.16 -4.52
N GLY A 137 -29.62 -8.84 -4.10
CA GLY A 137 -28.34 -8.22 -3.81
C GLY A 137 -28.33 -7.33 -2.55
N SER A 138 -29.39 -7.41 -1.73
CA SER A 138 -29.46 -6.64 -0.47
C SER A 138 -28.39 -7.10 0.53
N VAL A 139 -27.97 -8.36 0.49
CA VAL A 139 -26.78 -8.87 1.18
C VAL A 139 -25.79 -9.35 0.13
N ARG A 140 -24.59 -8.81 0.17
CA ARG A 140 -23.55 -9.02 -0.85
C ARG A 140 -22.16 -9.14 -0.24
N SER A 141 -21.28 -9.87 -0.89
CA SER A 141 -19.92 -10.07 -0.43
C SER A 141 -18.89 -9.85 -1.54
N ARG A 142 -17.69 -9.50 -1.15
CA ARG A 142 -16.52 -9.41 -2.06
C ARG A 142 -15.31 -10.03 -1.40
N PHE A 143 -14.55 -10.78 -2.20
CA PHE A 143 -13.30 -11.39 -1.79
C PHE A 143 -12.21 -11.02 -2.80
N VAL A 144 -11.08 -10.55 -2.28
CA VAL A 144 -9.89 -10.25 -3.09
C VAL A 144 -8.71 -11.00 -2.50
N LEU A 145 -7.93 -11.67 -3.36
CA LEU A 145 -6.70 -12.36 -2.99
C LEU A 145 -5.62 -12.03 -4.02
N ALA A 146 -4.46 -11.59 -3.55
CA ALA A 146 -3.36 -11.16 -4.41
C ALA A 146 -1.99 -11.66 -3.89
N PRO A 147 -1.60 -12.92 -4.19
CA PRO A 147 -0.23 -13.37 -4.00
C PRO A 147 0.71 -12.80 -5.04
N GLN A 148 1.94 -12.48 -4.60
CA GLN A 148 3.02 -12.00 -5.47
C GLN A 148 4.36 -12.51 -4.98
N LYS A 149 5.23 -12.88 -5.93
CA LYS A 149 6.64 -13.16 -5.72
C LYS A 149 7.45 -12.40 -6.76
N LYS A 150 8.58 -11.81 -6.34
CA LYS A 150 9.55 -11.19 -7.26
C LYS A 150 10.96 -11.26 -6.69
N HIS A 151 11.95 -11.31 -7.59
CA HIS A 151 13.34 -10.97 -7.31
C HIS A 151 13.61 -9.50 -7.70
N SER A 152 14.87 -9.10 -7.68
CA SER A 152 15.33 -7.77 -8.08
C SER A 152 16.68 -7.89 -8.79
N PHE A 153 17.15 -6.78 -9.35
CA PHE A 153 18.53 -6.68 -9.80
C PHE A 153 19.55 -6.74 -8.64
N TYR A 154 19.12 -6.47 -7.39
CA TYR A 154 19.98 -6.66 -6.23
C TYR A 154 20.22 -8.15 -5.97
N LYS A 155 21.49 -8.53 -5.79
CA LYS A 155 21.85 -9.90 -5.43
C LYS A 155 21.11 -10.36 -4.17
N ARG A 156 20.57 -11.58 -4.19
CA ARG A 156 19.87 -12.24 -3.06
C ARG A 156 18.52 -11.62 -2.62
N TYR A 157 18.14 -10.45 -3.15
CA TYR A 157 16.88 -9.83 -2.76
C TYR A 157 15.69 -10.55 -3.41
N GLU A 158 14.77 -10.99 -2.56
CA GLU A 158 13.48 -11.59 -2.94
C GLU A 158 12.37 -10.94 -2.14
N GLU A 159 11.22 -10.73 -2.74
CA GLU A 159 10.03 -10.22 -2.06
C GLU A 159 8.84 -11.14 -2.32
N ASN A 160 8.22 -11.60 -1.22
CA ASN A 160 6.96 -12.31 -1.24
C ASN A 160 5.90 -11.43 -0.59
N LYS A 161 4.77 -11.26 -1.25
CA LYS A 161 3.64 -10.46 -0.78
C LYS A 161 2.35 -11.25 -0.91
N LEU A 162 1.49 -11.13 0.08
CA LEU A 162 0.13 -11.65 0.06
C LEU A 162 -0.81 -10.57 0.58
N ALA A 163 -1.80 -10.20 -0.23
CA ALA A 163 -2.86 -9.28 0.16
C ALA A 163 -4.22 -9.99 0.06
N PHE A 164 -5.09 -9.71 1.03
CA PHE A 164 -6.43 -10.28 1.15
C PHE A 164 -7.41 -9.23 1.62
N LEU A 165 -8.61 -9.24 1.07
CA LEU A 165 -9.79 -8.50 1.52
C LEU A 165 -11.00 -9.42 1.47
N GLY A 166 -11.77 -9.49 2.56
CA GLY A 166 -13.10 -10.08 2.58
C GLY A 166 -14.07 -9.07 3.21
N ALA A 167 -15.17 -8.78 2.55
CA ALA A 167 -16.18 -7.85 3.01
C ALA A 167 -17.60 -8.39 2.74
N VAL A 168 -18.50 -8.08 3.66
CA VAL A 168 -19.94 -8.30 3.52
C VAL A 168 -20.64 -6.98 3.75
N GLU A 169 -21.62 -6.68 2.94
CA GLU A 169 -22.43 -5.47 3.00
C GLU A 169 -23.90 -5.86 2.95
N ALA A 170 -24.70 -5.22 3.77
CA ALA A 170 -26.15 -5.51 3.85
C ALA A 170 -26.95 -4.20 3.91
N ASP A 171 -28.02 -4.14 3.13
CA ASP A 171 -29.01 -3.08 3.18
C ASP A 171 -30.08 -3.49 4.21
N LEU A 172 -30.12 -2.78 5.34
CA LEU A 172 -31.16 -2.96 6.39
C LEU A 172 -32.34 -2.03 6.09
N GLY A 173 -33.06 -2.33 4.99
CA GLY A 173 -34.10 -1.48 4.44
C GLY A 173 -33.55 -0.36 3.54
N PRO A 174 -34.42 0.58 3.10
CA PRO A 174 -34.05 1.56 2.07
C PRO A 174 -33.08 2.65 2.54
N ALA A 175 -32.97 2.87 3.84
CA ALA A 175 -32.23 3.99 4.40
C ALA A 175 -30.94 3.59 5.12
N THR A 176 -30.70 2.30 5.36
CA THR A 176 -29.59 1.85 6.20
C THR A 176 -28.74 0.82 5.45
N GLU A 177 -27.45 1.11 5.34
CA GLU A 177 -26.43 0.19 4.84
C GLU A 177 -25.41 -0.09 5.94
N VAL A 178 -25.08 -1.35 6.13
CA VAL A 178 -24.02 -1.78 7.04
C VAL A 178 -22.97 -2.59 6.28
N SER A 179 -21.72 -2.43 6.66
CA SER A 179 -20.61 -3.21 6.09
C SER A 179 -19.71 -3.72 7.20
N VAL A 180 -19.23 -4.95 7.05
CA VAL A 180 -18.19 -5.54 7.90
C VAL A 180 -17.18 -6.25 7.04
N GLY A 181 -15.94 -6.26 7.48
CA GLY A 181 -14.92 -6.97 6.72
C GLY A 181 -13.57 -7.08 7.43
N TYR A 182 -12.68 -7.73 6.73
CA TYR A 182 -11.31 -7.92 7.17
C TYR A 182 -10.35 -7.82 5.98
N GLN A 183 -9.33 -7.02 6.14
CA GLN A 183 -8.20 -7.01 5.19
C GLN A 183 -6.93 -7.45 5.88
N ARG A 184 -6.06 -8.09 5.13
CA ARG A 184 -4.73 -8.51 5.59
C ARG A 184 -3.72 -8.34 4.49
N GLN A 185 -2.53 -7.90 4.88
CA GLN A 185 -1.37 -7.91 3.99
C GLN A 185 -0.14 -8.41 4.73
N LYS A 186 0.64 -9.25 4.06
CA LYS A 186 1.96 -9.70 4.51
C LYS A 186 2.98 -9.39 3.44
N ASN A 187 4.05 -8.70 3.82
CA ASN A 187 5.24 -8.47 3.01
C ASN A 187 6.41 -9.18 3.69
N ALA A 188 7.08 -10.07 2.95
CA ALA A 188 8.14 -10.91 3.48
C ALA A 188 9.40 -10.86 2.59
N PRO A 189 10.13 -9.72 2.59
CA PRO A 189 11.38 -9.61 1.85
C PRO A 189 12.50 -10.42 2.51
N LYS A 190 13.30 -11.09 1.68
CA LYS A 190 14.56 -11.72 2.04
C LYS A 190 15.72 -10.89 1.52
N ALA A 191 16.81 -10.84 2.26
CA ALA A 191 17.98 -10.03 1.98
C ALA A 191 17.66 -8.56 1.61
N PRO A 192 16.74 -7.87 2.34
CA PRO A 192 16.44 -6.47 2.05
C PRO A 192 17.68 -5.61 2.30
N VAL A 193 17.92 -4.67 1.40
CA VAL A 193 18.99 -3.69 1.62
C VAL A 193 18.50 -2.67 2.63
N TRP A 194 19.22 -2.54 3.74
CA TRP A 194 18.97 -1.55 4.77
C TRP A 194 19.97 -0.40 4.63
N GLY A 195 19.49 0.81 4.43
CA GLY A 195 20.32 1.98 4.17
C GLY A 195 20.84 2.03 2.73
N ALA A 196 21.85 2.87 2.51
CA ALA A 196 22.41 3.12 1.20
C ALA A 196 23.71 2.31 0.97
N ILE A 197 24.00 2.04 -0.30
CA ILE A 197 25.30 1.50 -0.71
C ILE A 197 26.28 2.68 -0.85
N PRO A 198 27.45 2.62 -0.23
CA PRO A 198 28.42 3.72 -0.32
C PRO A 198 28.88 3.92 -1.76
N ARG A 199 28.84 5.16 -2.20
CA ARG A 199 29.31 5.58 -3.53
C ARG A 199 30.83 5.77 -3.55
N PHE A 200 31.41 6.12 -2.42
CA PHE A 200 32.82 6.40 -2.26
C PHE A 200 33.47 5.46 -1.26
N ASN A 201 34.70 5.10 -1.53
CA ASN A 201 35.55 4.42 -0.58
C ASN A 201 35.97 5.38 0.56
N THR A 202 36.55 4.84 1.62
CA THR A 202 37.04 5.63 2.75
C THR A 202 38.18 6.57 2.42
N ASP A 203 38.89 6.33 1.32
CA ASP A 203 39.94 7.19 0.77
C ASP A 203 39.44 8.29 -0.19
N GLY A 204 38.11 8.38 -0.39
CA GLY A 204 37.48 9.35 -1.28
C GLY A 204 37.38 8.93 -2.74
N THR A 205 37.91 7.79 -3.13
CA THR A 205 37.79 7.26 -4.49
C THR A 205 36.39 6.69 -4.74
N LEU A 206 35.95 6.62 -6.01
CA LEU A 206 34.68 5.99 -6.37
C LEU A 206 34.73 4.49 -6.12
N ALA A 207 33.73 3.96 -5.44
CA ALA A 207 33.66 2.53 -5.12
C ALA A 207 33.39 1.64 -6.33
N ASN A 208 32.88 2.17 -7.44
CA ASN A 208 32.61 1.49 -8.73
C ASN A 208 31.92 0.12 -8.58
N LEU A 209 31.02 0.02 -7.61
CA LEU A 209 30.30 -1.23 -7.34
C LEU A 209 29.28 -1.52 -8.45
N PRO A 210 29.12 -2.80 -8.84
CA PRO A 210 28.05 -3.20 -9.73
C PRO A 210 26.68 -2.78 -9.23
N VAL A 211 25.74 -2.43 -10.11
CA VAL A 211 24.37 -2.04 -9.75
C VAL A 211 23.61 -3.15 -9.00
N SER A 212 24.05 -4.40 -9.14
CA SER A 212 23.49 -5.55 -8.45
C SER A 212 24.04 -5.76 -7.04
N THR A 213 24.98 -4.93 -6.59
CA THR A 213 25.62 -5.07 -5.28
C THR A 213 24.60 -4.99 -4.15
N SER A 214 24.69 -5.91 -3.20
CA SER A 214 23.93 -5.93 -1.97
C SER A 214 24.83 -6.39 -0.84
N PHE A 215 24.91 -5.61 0.23
CA PHE A 215 25.65 -5.98 1.45
C PHE A 215 24.79 -6.80 2.42
N SER A 216 23.53 -7.07 2.07
CA SER A 216 22.63 -7.85 2.91
C SER A 216 22.90 -9.34 2.78
N PRO A 217 23.29 -10.02 3.89
CA PRO A 217 23.42 -11.47 3.89
C PRO A 217 22.09 -12.18 3.62
N SER A 218 22.15 -13.44 3.15
CA SER A 218 20.97 -14.23 2.78
C SER A 218 20.02 -14.53 3.94
N TRP A 219 20.50 -14.48 5.18
CA TRP A 219 19.69 -14.70 6.38
C TRP A 219 18.89 -13.48 6.80
N THR A 220 19.17 -12.27 6.27
CA THR A 220 18.45 -11.06 6.61
C THR A 220 17.03 -11.08 6.06
N ARG A 221 16.11 -10.52 6.82
CA ARG A 221 14.69 -10.43 6.48
C ARG A 221 14.02 -9.26 7.19
N TRP A 222 12.93 -8.80 6.62
CA TRP A 222 12.09 -7.79 7.25
C TRP A 222 10.63 -8.11 6.94
N GLU A 223 10.09 -9.09 7.65
CA GLU A 223 8.71 -9.49 7.51
C GLU A 223 7.79 -8.52 8.22
N ARG A 224 6.73 -8.11 7.55
CA ARG A 224 5.68 -7.24 8.07
C ARG A 224 4.33 -7.83 7.72
N SER A 225 3.43 -7.82 8.67
CA SER A 225 2.03 -8.17 8.42
C SER A 225 1.12 -7.19 9.15
N SER A 226 0.08 -6.76 8.49
CA SER A 226 -1.00 -6.00 9.10
C SER A 226 -2.34 -6.68 8.79
N GLY A 227 -3.26 -6.60 9.74
CA GLY A 227 -4.63 -7.03 9.57
C GLY A 227 -5.56 -5.99 10.17
N THR A 228 -6.61 -5.60 9.44
CA THR A 228 -7.61 -4.64 9.88
C THR A 228 -8.98 -5.26 9.78
N ALA A 229 -9.66 -5.43 10.92
CA ALA A 229 -11.09 -5.67 10.97
C ALA A 229 -11.80 -4.30 10.91
N PHE A 230 -12.81 -4.18 10.07
CA PHE A 230 -13.54 -2.94 9.90
C PHE A 230 -15.04 -3.15 9.89
N ALA A 231 -15.77 -2.14 10.34
CA ALA A 231 -17.22 -2.08 10.25
C ALA A 231 -17.66 -0.64 9.93
N SER A 232 -18.73 -0.50 9.19
CA SER A 232 -19.33 0.81 8.91
C SER A 232 -20.85 0.71 8.89
N ILE A 233 -21.48 1.81 9.22
CA ILE A 233 -22.92 2.04 9.06
C ILE A 233 -23.14 3.38 8.39
N SER A 234 -24.05 3.42 7.44
CA SER A 234 -24.58 4.64 6.82
C SER A 234 -26.09 4.59 6.94
N HIS A 235 -26.69 5.62 7.57
CA HIS A 235 -28.13 5.71 7.75
C HIS A 235 -28.63 7.07 7.28
N GLN A 236 -29.53 7.08 6.31
CA GLN A 236 -30.18 8.29 5.84
C GLN A 236 -31.37 8.60 6.76
N ILE A 237 -31.21 9.64 7.59
CA ILE A 237 -32.24 10.06 8.57
C ILE A 237 -33.41 10.74 7.84
N ASN A 238 -33.09 11.59 6.85
CA ASN A 238 -34.02 12.27 5.96
C ASN A 238 -33.27 12.76 4.71
N ASP A 239 -33.88 13.56 3.86
CA ASP A 239 -33.30 14.04 2.59
C ASP A 239 -32.03 14.90 2.81
N ASP A 240 -31.90 15.58 3.93
CA ASP A 240 -30.81 16.51 4.25
C ASP A 240 -29.73 15.89 5.13
N TRP A 241 -30.05 14.84 5.89
CA TRP A 241 -29.17 14.30 6.92
C TRP A 241 -28.84 12.82 6.73
N THR A 242 -27.55 12.52 6.69
CA THR A 242 -27.04 11.15 6.70
C THR A 242 -26.09 10.97 7.89
N PHE A 243 -26.37 9.98 8.72
CA PHE A 243 -25.43 9.51 9.76
C PHE A 243 -24.48 8.49 9.18
N LYS A 244 -23.18 8.65 9.46
CA LYS A 244 -22.14 7.67 9.11
C LYS A 244 -21.25 7.40 10.31
N ALA A 245 -20.96 6.12 10.57
CA ALA A 245 -19.96 5.71 11.55
C ALA A 245 -19.07 4.63 10.96
N ASN A 246 -17.77 4.71 11.27
CA ASN A 246 -16.76 3.74 10.87
C ASN A 246 -15.98 3.30 12.10
N LEU A 247 -15.63 2.02 12.14
CA LEU A 247 -14.79 1.42 13.17
C LEU A 247 -13.73 0.54 12.50
N ASP A 248 -12.47 0.83 12.78
CA ASP A 248 -11.33 0.05 12.32
C ASP A 248 -10.52 -0.43 13.52
N HIS A 249 -10.20 -1.74 13.55
CA HIS A 249 -9.26 -2.32 14.49
C HIS A 249 -8.09 -2.94 13.73
N THR A 250 -6.92 -2.33 13.84
CA THR A 250 -5.71 -2.75 13.13
C THR A 250 -4.70 -3.40 14.06
N THR A 251 -4.20 -4.56 13.65
CA THR A 251 -3.08 -5.24 14.30
C THR A 251 -1.92 -5.35 13.33
N GLY A 252 -0.70 -5.10 13.83
CA GLY A 252 0.53 -5.20 13.06
C GLY A 252 1.57 -6.07 13.74
N LYS A 253 2.34 -6.81 12.94
CA LYS A 253 3.50 -7.57 13.42
C LYS A 253 4.69 -7.33 12.50
N THR A 254 5.85 -7.13 13.10
CA THR A 254 7.13 -7.01 12.39
C THR A 254 8.12 -8.01 12.97
N HIS A 255 8.80 -8.74 12.07
CA HIS A 255 9.97 -9.54 12.41
C HIS A 255 11.13 -9.07 11.53
N ARG A 256 12.17 -8.54 12.14
CA ARG A 256 13.26 -7.86 11.45
C ARG A 256 14.62 -8.40 11.91
N LEU A 257 15.37 -8.95 10.95
CA LEU A 257 16.77 -9.30 11.08
C LEU A 257 17.52 -8.59 9.96
N ILE A 258 18.23 -7.54 10.30
CA ILE A 258 18.88 -6.66 9.31
C ILE A 258 20.32 -6.39 9.73
N THR A 259 21.14 -6.06 8.72
CA THR A 259 22.50 -5.58 8.90
C THR A 259 22.62 -4.19 8.30
N TYR A 260 23.47 -3.39 8.85
CA TYR A 260 23.88 -2.12 8.29
C TYR A 260 25.38 -2.13 8.08
N GLY A 261 25.79 -1.86 6.85
CA GLY A 261 27.20 -1.69 6.47
C GLY A 261 27.46 -0.23 6.15
N TYR A 262 28.56 0.30 6.60
CA TYR A 262 29.04 1.61 6.22
C TYR A 262 30.53 1.58 5.98
N GLY A 263 30.99 2.46 5.08
CA GLY A 263 32.38 2.50 4.65
C GLY A 263 32.74 1.35 3.68
N ALA A 264 33.39 1.69 2.61
CA ALA A 264 34.01 0.74 1.69
C ALA A 264 35.51 1.01 1.68
N THR A 265 36.31 -0.05 1.79
CA THR A 265 37.76 0.05 1.67
C THR A 265 38.22 -0.46 0.30
N PRO A 266 39.18 0.18 -0.39
CA PRO A 266 39.64 -0.22 -1.71
C PRO A 266 40.27 -1.61 -1.77
N SER A 267 40.68 -2.15 -0.62
CA SER A 267 41.53 -3.36 -0.52
C SER A 267 40.76 -4.68 -0.36
N ARG A 268 39.42 -4.69 -0.37
CA ARG A 268 38.67 -5.96 -0.37
C ARG A 268 38.07 -6.21 -1.75
N SER A 269 38.74 -7.04 -2.54
CA SER A 269 38.11 -7.75 -3.64
C SER A 269 36.94 -8.59 -3.09
N GLU A 270 35.80 -8.50 -3.70
CA GLU A 270 34.67 -9.37 -3.36
C GLU A 270 35.08 -10.83 -3.63
N GLU A 271 35.12 -11.66 -2.61
CA GLU A 271 35.01 -13.11 -2.67
C GLU A 271 33.53 -13.53 -2.65
#